data_fa75b939e622b47641fd5733cec12a6c
#
_entry.id   fa75b939e622b47641fd5733cec12a6c
#
_cell.length_a   1.000
_cell.length_b   1.000
_cell.length_c   1.000
_cell.angle_alpha   90.00
_cell.angle_beta   90.00
_cell.angle_gamma   90.00
#
_symmetry.space_group_name_H-M   'P 1'
#
loop_
_entity.id
_entity.type
_entity.pdbx_description
1 polymer ?
#
loop_
_entity_poly.entity_id
_entity_poly.type
_entity_poly.pdbx_seq_one_letter_code
_entity_poly.pdbx_strand_id
1 'polypeptide(L)'
;MRREKRTALLLLSVSLLLFAGCGQKKSKEATNSAVPGTESVSEESAATGTAAEAEETLSGVVLEASMNGFTLQNKDRGLIYIATGEDAAEKPDLTRLANGIVPGEGVRLLGKTEDGTFQLSAAADEATALGDKDALYTVGQALLAVRDKNPDALAGMATYPLYLGLASGNEVDNKDELLQKYTAEQIFTDAFCESVLHTDLLTLTAADGNLVVSADGGRPNMIFTKTDAGYKLSAVNVTK
;
A
#
# COMPACT_ATOMS: atom_id res chain seq x y z
N MET A 1 33.72 -24.18 -41.22
CA MET A 1 32.36 -23.93 -41.81
C MET A 1 31.74 -22.80 -41.01
N ARG A 2 31.84 -21.68 -41.37
CA ARG A 2 31.16 -20.58 -42.12
C ARG A 2 29.64 -20.68 -42.11
N ARG A 3 29.05 -19.53 -41.69
CA ARG A 3 27.72 -18.94 -42.01
C ARG A 3 26.79 -18.86 -40.80
N GLU A 4 26.05 -17.80 -40.54
CA GLU A 4 25.92 -16.43 -41.12
C GLU A 4 25.24 -15.53 -40.11
N LYS A 5 25.59 -14.26 -40.15
CA LYS A 5 24.94 -13.14 -39.48
C LYS A 5 23.59 -12.86 -40.14
N ARG A 6 22.53 -12.66 -39.34
CA ARG A 6 21.35 -11.92 -39.81
C ARG A 6 21.03 -10.81 -38.84
N THR A 7 21.46 -9.65 -39.25
CA THR A 7 21.03 -8.34 -38.82
C THR A 7 19.60 -8.10 -39.31
N ALA A 8 18.66 -7.79 -38.46
CA ALA A 8 17.39 -7.20 -38.86
C ALA A 8 17.21 -5.88 -38.09
N LEU A 9 17.40 -4.82 -38.85
CA LEU A 9 17.14 -3.42 -38.56
C LEU A 9 15.68 -3.13 -38.91
N LEU A 10 14.87 -2.57 -38.01
CA LEU A 10 13.56 -1.97 -38.35
C LEU A 10 13.27 -0.81 -37.39
N LEU A 11 13.56 0.36 -37.85
CA LEU A 11 12.81 1.61 -38.12
C LEU A 11 11.66 1.95 -37.15
N LEU A 12 11.96 2.91 -36.36
CA LEU A 12 11.41 4.25 -36.10
C LEU A 12 10.02 4.55 -36.66
N SER A 13 9.06 4.83 -35.76
CA SER A 13 7.96 5.76 -36.09
C SER A 13 7.63 6.63 -34.85
N VAL A 14 8.06 7.87 -34.96
CA VAL A 14 7.69 9.01 -34.11
C VAL A 14 6.29 9.45 -34.54
N SER A 15 5.34 9.53 -33.64
CA SER A 15 4.06 10.23 -33.84
C SER A 15 3.90 11.30 -32.78
N LEU A 16 4.24 12.49 -33.17
CA LEU A 16 4.05 13.75 -32.46
C LEU A 16 2.61 14.23 -32.75
N LEU A 17 1.75 14.31 -31.73
CA LEU A 17 0.46 14.98 -31.83
C LEU A 17 0.39 16.14 -30.82
N LEU A 18 0.66 17.32 -31.37
CA LEU A 18 0.36 18.63 -30.77
C LEU A 18 -1.14 18.90 -30.89
N PHE A 19 -1.82 19.17 -29.79
CA PHE A 19 -3.06 19.93 -29.82
C PHE A 19 -2.93 21.18 -28.93
N ALA A 20 -2.68 22.29 -29.62
CA ALA A 20 -2.93 23.60 -29.12
C ALA A 20 -4.37 23.99 -29.47
N GLY A 21 -5.13 24.52 -28.51
CA GLY A 21 -6.48 25.02 -28.70
C GLY A 21 -6.81 26.11 -27.68
N CYS A 22 -6.34 27.32 -27.95
CA CYS A 22 -6.86 28.56 -27.34
C CYS A 22 -8.27 28.86 -27.87
N GLY A 23 -9.14 29.30 -26.98
CA GLY A 23 -10.47 29.80 -27.35
C GLY A 23 -11.11 30.70 -26.27
N GLN A 24 -10.66 31.94 -26.26
CA GLN A 24 -11.24 33.02 -25.48
C GLN A 24 -12.33 33.70 -26.30
N LYS A 25 -13.55 33.90 -25.78
CA LYS A 25 -14.47 34.95 -26.26
C LYS A 25 -15.34 35.51 -25.14
N LYS A 26 -15.19 36.82 -24.94
CA LYS A 26 -16.06 37.79 -24.25
C LYS A 26 -17.29 38.13 -25.10
N SER A 27 -18.42 38.44 -24.42
CA SER A 27 -19.40 39.52 -24.73
C SER A 27 -20.38 39.56 -23.56
N LYS A 28 -20.55 40.62 -22.75
CA LYS A 28 -21.27 41.90 -22.88
C LYS A 28 -22.73 41.72 -23.39
N GLU A 29 -23.80 42.17 -22.74
CA GLU A 29 -24.20 43.42 -22.10
C GLU A 29 -25.64 43.21 -21.55
N ALA A 30 -25.97 43.60 -20.38
CA ALA A 30 -26.74 44.76 -19.89
C ALA A 30 -28.27 44.68 -20.04
N THR A 31 -29.04 44.84 -18.97
CA THR A 31 -29.90 45.99 -18.67
C THR A 31 -30.81 45.74 -17.46
N ASN A 32 -30.60 46.48 -16.42
CA ASN A 32 -31.49 47.32 -15.60
C ASN A 32 -32.92 46.89 -15.21
N SER A 33 -33.21 46.85 -13.88
CA SER A 33 -34.24 47.69 -13.23
C SER A 33 -34.28 47.50 -11.70
N ALA A 34 -34.00 48.56 -11.02
CA ALA A 34 -34.46 49.22 -9.80
C ALA A 34 -35.30 48.48 -8.73
N VAL A 35 -34.76 48.32 -7.52
CA VAL A 35 -34.98 48.86 -6.13
C VAL A 35 -36.46 49.07 -5.64
N PRO A 36 -36.86 48.96 -4.32
CA PRO A 36 -36.07 49.16 -3.11
C PRO A 36 -36.37 48.22 -1.89
N GLY A 37 -35.40 48.11 -0.99
CA GLY A 37 -35.56 48.32 0.44
C GLY A 37 -36.06 47.16 1.32
N THR A 38 -35.15 46.65 2.16
CA THR A 38 -35.40 46.63 3.62
C THR A 38 -34.06 46.27 4.30
N GLU A 39 -33.65 47.14 5.19
CA GLU A 39 -32.54 46.95 6.13
C GLU A 39 -32.82 45.74 7.00
N SER A 40 -31.82 44.86 7.16
CA SER A 40 -31.75 43.93 8.27
C SER A 40 -30.32 43.82 8.76
N VAL A 41 -30.19 44.23 9.96
CA VAL A 41 -29.06 44.30 10.88
C VAL A 41 -28.08 43.16 10.75
N SER A 42 -26.79 43.51 10.55
CA SER A 42 -25.63 42.65 10.72
C SER A 42 -25.46 42.29 12.20
N GLU A 43 -25.75 41.07 12.58
CA GLU A 43 -25.12 40.48 13.74
C GLU A 43 -23.87 39.70 13.24
N GLU A 44 -22.74 40.36 13.43
CA GLU A 44 -21.41 39.79 13.33
C GLU A 44 -21.22 38.79 14.50
N SER A 45 -21.66 37.55 14.29
CA SER A 45 -21.30 36.43 15.16
C SER A 45 -19.95 35.92 14.70
N ALA A 46 -18.90 36.39 15.37
CA ALA A 46 -17.59 35.80 15.29
C ALA A 46 -17.65 34.38 15.86
N ALA A 47 -18.03 33.42 15.02
CA ALA A 47 -17.81 32.02 15.27
C ALA A 47 -16.32 31.76 15.04
N THR A 48 -15.56 31.76 16.13
CA THR A 48 -14.29 31.02 16.21
C THR A 48 -14.60 29.53 16.00
N GLY A 49 -14.79 29.16 14.76
CA GLY A 49 -14.90 27.79 14.34
C GLY A 49 -13.51 27.19 14.46
N THR A 50 -13.26 26.47 15.56
CA THR A 50 -12.27 25.40 15.57
C THR A 50 -12.61 24.55 14.36
N ALA A 51 -11.72 24.49 13.38
CA ALA A 51 -11.89 23.60 12.23
C ALA A 51 -12.08 22.20 12.80
N ALA A 52 -13.28 21.67 12.75
CA ALA A 52 -13.53 20.26 13.09
C ALA A 52 -12.66 19.48 12.11
N GLU A 53 -11.67 18.77 12.61
CA GLU A 53 -10.84 17.88 11.79
C GLU A 53 -11.78 16.92 11.07
N ALA A 54 -11.67 16.87 9.74
CA ALA A 54 -12.58 16.09 8.92
C ALA A 54 -12.33 14.60 9.19
N GLU A 55 -13.39 13.84 9.42
CA GLU A 55 -13.33 12.38 9.44
C GLU A 55 -12.75 11.87 8.12
N GLU A 56 -11.83 10.92 8.22
CA GLU A 56 -11.22 10.26 7.07
C GLU A 56 -11.47 8.75 7.13
N THR A 57 -11.37 8.10 5.96
CA THR A 57 -11.49 6.66 5.84
C THR A 57 -10.16 6.07 5.41
N LEU A 58 -9.67 5.06 6.15
CA LEU A 58 -8.53 4.23 5.77
C LEU A 58 -8.99 2.81 5.52
N SER A 59 -8.56 2.21 4.41
CA SER A 59 -8.78 0.79 4.13
C SER A 59 -7.45 0.05 4.01
N GLY A 60 -7.40 -1.20 4.45
CA GLY A 60 -6.18 -1.98 4.40
C GLY A 60 -6.37 -3.39 4.97
N VAL A 61 -5.25 -4.10 5.13
CA VAL A 61 -5.23 -5.45 5.69
C VAL A 61 -4.55 -5.43 7.06
N VAL A 62 -5.16 -6.09 8.04
CA VAL A 62 -4.57 -6.26 9.38
C VAL A 62 -3.39 -7.22 9.29
N LEU A 63 -2.21 -6.82 9.77
CA LEU A 63 -1.00 -7.66 9.75
C LEU A 63 -0.74 -8.36 11.08
N GLU A 64 -0.94 -7.65 12.18
CA GLU A 64 -0.81 -8.15 13.54
C GLU A 64 -1.83 -7.47 14.45
N ALA A 65 -2.25 -8.14 15.51
CA ALA A 65 -3.21 -7.62 16.49
C ALA A 65 -2.76 -7.94 17.91
N SER A 66 -3.04 -7.02 18.83
CA SER A 66 -2.77 -7.13 20.25
C SER A 66 -3.97 -6.65 21.04
N MET A 67 -3.89 -6.69 22.39
CA MET A 67 -4.97 -6.15 23.26
C MET A 67 -5.12 -4.63 23.13
N ASN A 68 -4.05 -3.91 22.79
CA ASN A 68 -4.04 -2.45 22.79
C ASN A 68 -4.22 -1.86 21.38
N GLY A 69 -4.14 -2.68 20.32
CA GLY A 69 -4.26 -2.19 18.95
C GLY A 69 -3.80 -3.20 17.92
N PHE A 70 -3.66 -2.75 16.70
CA PHE A 70 -3.24 -3.57 15.57
C PHE A 70 -2.39 -2.77 14.58
N THR A 71 -1.61 -3.47 13.77
CA THR A 71 -0.91 -2.88 12.62
C THR A 71 -1.74 -3.10 11.37
N LEU A 72 -2.08 -2.00 10.69
CA LEU A 72 -2.74 -1.97 9.40
C LEU A 72 -1.70 -1.75 8.30
N GLN A 73 -1.76 -2.53 7.24
CA GLN A 73 -1.11 -2.18 5.98
C GLN A 73 -2.10 -1.37 5.13
N ASN A 74 -1.70 -0.17 4.76
CA ASN A 74 -2.44 0.74 3.88
C ASN A 74 -1.51 1.17 2.73
N LYS A 75 -2.00 1.16 1.49
CA LYS A 75 -1.18 1.42 0.30
C LYS A 75 -0.53 2.82 0.29
N ASP A 76 -1.22 3.82 0.83
CA ASP A 76 -0.79 5.23 0.79
C ASP A 76 0.12 5.61 1.97
N ARG A 77 -0.04 4.91 3.11
CA ARG A 77 0.67 5.21 4.37
C ARG A 77 1.65 4.11 4.80
N GLY A 78 1.72 2.99 4.08
CA GLY A 78 2.53 1.84 4.48
C GLY A 78 1.95 1.14 5.71
N LEU A 79 2.78 0.88 6.71
CA LEU A 79 2.36 0.23 7.96
C LEU A 79 2.03 1.26 9.04
N ILE A 80 0.81 1.19 9.58
CA ILE A 80 0.29 2.12 10.57
C ILE A 80 -0.16 1.33 11.80
N TYR A 81 0.25 1.77 13.00
CA TYR A 81 -0.32 1.27 14.24
C TYR A 81 -1.61 2.00 14.57
N ILE A 82 -2.66 1.25 14.88
CA ILE A 82 -4.00 1.73 15.25
C ILE A 82 -4.29 1.30 16.68
N ALA A 83 -4.44 2.24 17.59
CA ALA A 83 -4.78 1.97 18.98
C ALA A 83 -6.27 1.66 19.13
N THR A 84 -6.61 0.65 19.93
CA THR A 84 -8.01 0.24 20.25
C THR A 84 -8.26 -0.03 21.72
N GLY A 85 -7.20 -0.16 22.53
CA GLY A 85 -7.25 -0.44 23.96
C GLY A 85 -7.12 0.82 24.81
N GLU A 86 -6.33 0.73 25.87
CA GLU A 86 -6.10 1.84 26.81
C GLU A 86 -5.41 3.05 26.19
N ASP A 87 -4.67 2.84 25.08
CA ASP A 87 -3.97 3.89 24.36
C ASP A 87 -4.88 4.62 23.34
N ALA A 88 -6.12 4.16 23.14
CA ALA A 88 -7.08 4.85 22.27
C ALA A 88 -7.66 6.07 22.98
N ALA A 89 -7.80 7.20 22.25
CA ALA A 89 -8.39 8.41 22.78
C ALA A 89 -9.87 8.19 23.18
N GLU A 90 -10.59 7.40 22.38
CA GLU A 90 -11.97 6.98 22.63
C GLU A 90 -12.12 5.50 22.27
N LYS A 91 -13.12 4.82 22.87
CA LYS A 91 -13.40 3.41 22.54
C LYS A 91 -14.06 3.32 21.16
N PRO A 92 -13.40 2.68 20.15
CA PRO A 92 -13.95 2.58 18.82
C PRO A 92 -15.16 1.63 18.73
N ASP A 93 -16.05 1.89 17.77
CA ASP A 93 -17.13 0.95 17.42
C ASP A 93 -16.59 -0.13 16.47
N LEU A 94 -16.45 -1.35 16.98
CA LEU A 94 -15.99 -2.54 16.26
C LEU A 94 -17.12 -3.53 15.94
N THR A 95 -18.38 -3.15 16.16
CA THR A 95 -19.54 -4.07 16.02
C THR A 95 -19.81 -4.53 14.58
N ARG A 96 -19.22 -3.86 13.59
CA ARG A 96 -19.33 -4.21 12.17
C ARG A 96 -18.23 -5.13 11.67
N LEU A 97 -17.35 -5.60 12.55
CA LEU A 97 -16.36 -6.62 12.25
C LEU A 97 -16.94 -7.98 12.65
N ALA A 98 -17.14 -8.86 11.66
CA ALA A 98 -17.75 -10.18 11.88
C ALA A 98 -16.91 -11.06 12.80
N ASN A 99 -15.59 -10.98 12.70
CA ASN A 99 -14.62 -11.79 13.46
C ASN A 99 -13.77 -10.96 14.43
N GLY A 100 -14.07 -9.66 14.59
CA GLY A 100 -13.18 -8.72 15.26
C GLY A 100 -11.95 -8.38 14.42
N ILE A 101 -10.87 -7.95 15.07
CA ILE A 101 -9.61 -7.59 14.39
C ILE A 101 -8.75 -8.85 14.26
N VAL A 102 -8.62 -9.36 13.04
CA VAL A 102 -7.93 -10.63 12.75
C VAL A 102 -6.86 -10.42 11.66
N PRO A 103 -5.61 -10.84 11.89
CA PRO A 103 -4.56 -10.77 10.89
C PRO A 103 -4.93 -11.51 9.59
N GLY A 104 -4.64 -10.89 8.45
CA GLY A 104 -4.99 -11.36 7.11
C GLY A 104 -6.38 -10.93 6.62
N GLU A 105 -7.19 -10.29 7.45
CA GLU A 105 -8.50 -9.75 7.05
C GLU A 105 -8.41 -8.28 6.61
N GLY A 106 -9.21 -7.93 5.60
CA GLY A 106 -9.36 -6.55 5.14
C GLY A 106 -10.33 -5.78 6.05
N VAL A 107 -9.98 -4.54 6.35
CA VAL A 107 -10.81 -3.65 7.18
C VAL A 107 -10.87 -2.25 6.59
N ARG A 108 -12.03 -1.61 6.79
CA ARG A 108 -12.23 -0.19 6.54
C ARG A 108 -12.45 0.53 7.86
N LEU A 109 -11.63 1.53 8.10
CA LEU A 109 -11.57 2.31 9.33
C LEU A 109 -12.15 3.70 9.07
N LEU A 110 -12.94 4.21 10.00
CA LEU A 110 -13.40 5.59 10.08
C LEU A 110 -12.74 6.25 11.28
N GLY A 111 -12.21 7.43 11.11
CA GLY A 111 -11.55 8.15 12.19
C GLY A 111 -11.03 9.51 11.73
N LYS A 112 -10.09 10.06 12.48
CA LYS A 112 -9.42 11.33 12.17
C LYS A 112 -7.93 11.23 12.48
N THR A 113 -7.11 12.00 11.80
CA THR A 113 -5.69 12.12 12.13
C THR A 113 -5.47 13.35 13.00
N GLU A 114 -5.00 13.15 14.23
CA GLU A 114 -4.61 14.20 15.18
C GLU A 114 -3.12 14.03 15.50
N ASP A 115 -2.35 15.10 15.39
CA ASP A 115 -0.90 15.10 15.67
C ASP A 115 -0.13 13.96 14.97
N GLY A 116 -0.56 13.62 13.74
CA GLY A 116 0.05 12.55 12.93
C GLY A 116 -0.37 11.13 13.33
N THR A 117 -1.26 10.98 14.33
CA THR A 117 -1.78 9.68 14.77
C THR A 117 -3.23 9.52 14.35
N PHE A 118 -3.57 8.38 13.73
CA PHE A 118 -4.94 8.07 13.35
C PHE A 118 -5.74 7.60 14.58
N GLN A 119 -6.77 8.35 14.91
CA GLN A 119 -7.72 8.07 15.99
C GLN A 119 -8.92 7.33 15.41
N LEU A 120 -9.08 6.05 15.78
CA LEU A 120 -10.14 5.20 15.27
C LEU A 120 -11.48 5.49 15.96
N SER A 121 -12.51 5.79 15.16
CA SER A 121 -13.91 5.92 15.64
C SER A 121 -14.72 4.65 15.41
N ALA A 122 -14.57 4.02 14.23
CA ALA A 122 -15.29 2.80 13.89
C ALA A 122 -14.49 1.95 12.87
N ALA A 123 -14.81 0.65 12.83
CA ALA A 123 -14.27 -0.27 11.84
C ALA A 123 -15.35 -1.19 11.27
N ALA A 124 -15.17 -1.61 10.02
CA ALA A 124 -16.02 -2.60 9.34
C ALA A 124 -15.15 -3.51 8.48
N ASP A 125 -15.65 -4.70 8.17
CA ASP A 125 -15.00 -5.62 7.23
C ASP A 125 -14.86 -4.97 5.84
N GLU A 126 -13.74 -5.24 5.17
CA GLU A 126 -13.47 -4.85 3.78
C GLU A 126 -13.07 -6.10 2.98
N ALA A 127 -13.64 -6.24 1.80
CA ALA A 127 -13.33 -7.40 0.95
C ALA A 127 -11.92 -7.29 0.37
N THR A 128 -11.23 -8.43 0.29
CA THR A 128 -9.94 -8.55 -0.38
C THR A 128 -10.13 -9.30 -1.70
N ALA A 129 -9.43 -8.87 -2.77
CA ALA A 129 -9.54 -9.50 -4.09
C ALA A 129 -9.01 -10.96 -4.08
N LEU A 130 -7.99 -11.24 -3.26
CA LEU A 130 -7.42 -12.59 -3.13
C LEU A 130 -8.39 -13.56 -2.43
N GLY A 131 -9.15 -13.10 -1.44
CA GLY A 131 -10.08 -13.93 -0.65
C GLY A 131 -9.42 -15.04 0.18
N ASP A 132 -8.09 -15.10 0.22
CA ASP A 132 -7.28 -16.09 0.95
C ASP A 132 -6.60 -15.40 2.14
N LYS A 133 -7.20 -15.51 3.31
CA LYS A 133 -6.72 -14.88 4.54
C LYS A 133 -5.34 -15.39 4.96
N ASP A 134 -5.08 -16.70 4.80
CA ASP A 134 -3.81 -17.30 5.21
C ASP A 134 -2.66 -16.83 4.29
N ALA A 135 -2.96 -16.63 3.00
CA ALA A 135 -2.02 -16.02 2.07
C ALA A 135 -1.72 -14.56 2.44
N LEU A 136 -2.75 -13.78 2.74
CA LEU A 136 -2.57 -12.37 3.18
C LEU A 136 -1.84 -12.28 4.52
N TYR A 137 -2.10 -13.19 5.45
CA TYR A 137 -1.34 -13.30 6.69
C TYR A 137 0.14 -13.58 6.42
N THR A 138 0.45 -14.54 5.53
CA THR A 138 1.83 -14.88 5.17
C THR A 138 2.57 -13.69 4.54
N VAL A 139 1.92 -12.99 3.60
CA VAL A 139 2.47 -11.76 3.02
C VAL A 139 2.65 -10.69 4.10
N GLY A 140 1.67 -10.52 4.99
CA GLY A 140 1.74 -9.58 6.11
C GLY A 140 2.93 -9.81 7.03
N GLN A 141 3.22 -11.07 7.37
CA GLN A 141 4.41 -11.41 8.17
C GLN A 141 5.71 -11.03 7.46
N ALA A 142 5.77 -11.16 6.13
CA ALA A 142 6.93 -10.71 5.37
C ALA A 142 7.06 -9.17 5.35
N LEU A 143 5.93 -8.43 5.25
CA LEU A 143 5.96 -6.96 5.37
C LEU A 143 6.45 -6.50 6.75
N LEU A 144 6.06 -7.20 7.82
CA LEU A 144 6.56 -6.92 9.17
C LEU A 144 8.09 -7.19 9.25
N ALA A 145 8.56 -8.30 8.66
CA ALA A 145 10.00 -8.59 8.58
C ALA A 145 10.78 -7.52 7.79
N VAL A 146 10.19 -6.95 6.73
CA VAL A 146 10.76 -5.84 5.97
C VAL A 146 10.80 -4.55 6.80
N ARG A 147 9.71 -4.20 7.50
CA ARG A 147 9.65 -3.06 8.42
C ARG A 147 10.77 -3.12 9.45
N ASP A 148 10.94 -4.29 10.04
CA ASP A 148 11.91 -4.52 11.12
C ASP A 148 13.33 -4.79 10.60
N LYS A 149 13.52 -4.78 9.26
CA LYS A 149 14.78 -5.13 8.57
C LYS A 149 15.37 -6.43 9.11
N ASN A 150 14.51 -7.45 9.29
CA ASN A 150 14.86 -8.73 9.90
C ASN A 150 15.04 -9.84 8.83
N PRO A 151 16.29 -10.11 8.40
CA PRO A 151 16.57 -11.11 7.37
C PRO A 151 16.32 -12.54 7.84
N ASP A 152 16.43 -12.83 9.13
CA ASP A 152 16.17 -14.15 9.71
C ASP A 152 14.69 -14.52 9.61
N ALA A 153 13.80 -13.58 9.95
CA ALA A 153 12.35 -13.75 9.81
C ALA A 153 11.95 -13.90 8.34
N LEU A 154 12.49 -13.07 7.43
CA LEU A 154 12.23 -13.17 6.00
C LEU A 154 12.69 -14.52 5.43
N ALA A 155 13.90 -14.97 5.77
CA ALA A 155 14.47 -16.25 5.36
C ALA A 155 13.65 -17.45 5.86
N GLY A 156 13.03 -17.35 7.04
CA GLY A 156 12.16 -18.37 7.60
C GLY A 156 10.86 -18.62 6.82
N MET A 157 10.42 -17.66 6.02
CA MET A 157 9.22 -17.74 5.16
C MET A 157 9.54 -18.21 3.74
N ALA A 158 10.82 -18.33 3.39
CA ALA A 158 11.24 -18.66 2.04
C ALA A 158 11.09 -20.16 1.72
N THR A 159 10.89 -20.46 0.44
CA THR A 159 11.23 -21.75 -0.15
C THR A 159 12.60 -21.66 -0.80
N TYR A 160 13.32 -22.75 -0.82
CA TYR A 160 14.67 -22.80 -1.40
C TYR A 160 14.72 -23.74 -2.61
N PRO A 161 15.50 -23.41 -3.66
CA PRO A 161 16.34 -22.23 -3.77
C PRO A 161 15.52 -20.93 -3.82
N LEU A 162 15.99 -19.89 -3.10
CA LEU A 162 15.41 -18.55 -3.10
C LEU A 162 16.15 -17.68 -4.13
N TYR A 163 15.42 -17.06 -5.04
CA TYR A 163 16.02 -16.08 -5.95
C TYR A 163 16.20 -14.73 -5.23
N LEU A 164 17.42 -14.20 -5.24
CA LEU A 164 17.76 -12.88 -4.72
C LEU A 164 18.20 -11.97 -5.86
N GLY A 165 17.32 -11.08 -6.31
CA GLY A 165 17.52 -10.15 -7.42
C GLY A 165 18.31 -8.92 -6.98
N LEU A 166 19.60 -9.10 -6.69
CA LEU A 166 20.60 -8.04 -6.56
C LEU A 166 21.20 -7.73 -7.94
N ALA A 167 22.13 -6.76 -8.01
CA ALA A 167 22.78 -6.36 -9.27
C ALA A 167 23.42 -7.53 -10.05
N SER A 168 23.83 -8.61 -9.36
CA SER A 168 24.42 -9.81 -9.96
C SER A 168 23.42 -10.97 -10.16
N GLY A 169 22.20 -10.90 -9.60
CA GLY A 169 21.20 -11.97 -9.57
C GLY A 169 21.76 -13.28 -9.02
N ASN A 170 21.30 -13.75 -7.86
CA ASN A 170 21.83 -14.98 -7.26
C ASN A 170 20.69 -15.87 -6.77
N GLU A 171 20.86 -17.18 -6.91
CA GLU A 171 20.09 -18.17 -6.17
C GLU A 171 20.81 -18.48 -4.86
N VAL A 172 20.04 -18.72 -3.83
CA VAL A 172 20.50 -19.06 -2.49
C VAL A 172 19.86 -20.38 -2.12
N ASP A 173 20.66 -21.38 -1.79
CA ASP A 173 20.19 -22.75 -1.63
C ASP A 173 19.54 -23.04 -0.27
N ASN A 174 19.82 -22.21 0.74
CA ASN A 174 19.27 -22.39 2.10
C ASN A 174 19.36 -21.10 2.92
N LYS A 175 18.68 -21.11 4.09
CA LYS A 175 18.62 -19.99 5.03
C LYS A 175 20.01 -19.56 5.51
N ASP A 176 20.87 -20.50 5.88
CA ASP A 176 22.18 -20.19 6.43
C ASP A 176 23.06 -19.47 5.41
N GLU A 177 22.98 -19.88 4.15
CA GLU A 177 23.68 -19.24 3.05
C GLU A 177 23.20 -17.80 2.85
N LEU A 178 21.86 -17.54 2.92
CA LEU A 178 21.31 -16.20 2.83
C LEU A 178 21.91 -15.31 3.91
N LEU A 179 21.85 -15.75 5.16
CA LEU A 179 22.28 -14.96 6.33
C LEU A 179 23.81 -14.77 6.41
N GLN A 180 24.60 -15.67 5.82
CA GLN A 180 26.06 -15.55 5.77
C GLN A 180 26.55 -14.65 4.64
N LYS A 181 25.87 -14.67 3.48
CA LYS A 181 26.32 -13.98 2.28
C LYS A 181 25.80 -12.53 2.17
N TYR A 182 24.65 -12.23 2.77
CA TYR A 182 23.98 -10.94 2.57
C TYR A 182 23.64 -10.26 3.89
N THR A 183 23.96 -8.97 3.96
CA THR A 183 23.61 -8.14 5.12
C THR A 183 22.17 -7.62 5.01
N ALA A 184 21.61 -7.19 6.14
CA ALA A 184 20.28 -6.57 6.15
C ALA A 184 20.20 -5.35 5.23
N GLU A 185 21.25 -4.51 5.16
CA GLU A 185 21.30 -3.31 4.33
C GLU A 185 21.31 -3.63 2.83
N GLN A 186 21.88 -4.79 2.44
CA GLN A 186 21.87 -5.24 1.05
C GLN A 186 20.48 -5.71 0.61
N ILE A 187 19.72 -6.31 1.52
CA ILE A 187 18.36 -6.82 1.25
C ILE A 187 17.33 -5.71 1.40
N PHE A 188 17.35 -4.98 2.52
CA PHE A 188 16.34 -3.98 2.87
C PHE A 188 16.77 -2.57 2.46
N THR A 189 17.01 -2.38 1.15
CA THR A 189 17.24 -1.04 0.60
C THR A 189 15.99 -0.18 0.74
N ASP A 190 16.13 1.14 0.83
CA ASP A 190 14.99 2.04 0.96
C ASP A 190 14.00 1.88 -0.19
N ALA A 191 14.49 1.74 -1.43
CA ALA A 191 13.63 1.52 -2.60
C ALA A 191 12.84 0.20 -2.54
N PHE A 192 13.44 -0.87 -2.00
CA PHE A 192 12.75 -2.14 -1.80
C PHE A 192 11.69 -2.03 -0.69
N CYS A 193 12.07 -1.47 0.45
CA CYS A 193 11.14 -1.26 1.57
C CYS A 193 9.95 -0.39 1.14
N GLU A 194 10.20 0.74 0.47
CA GLU A 194 9.17 1.63 -0.06
C GLU A 194 8.20 0.87 -0.99
N SER A 195 8.75 0.13 -1.96
CA SER A 195 7.93 -0.60 -2.93
C SER A 195 7.03 -1.65 -2.26
N VAL A 196 7.58 -2.48 -1.35
CA VAL A 196 6.79 -3.59 -0.79
C VAL A 196 5.84 -3.16 0.32
N LEU A 197 6.22 -2.16 1.15
CA LEU A 197 5.37 -1.69 2.24
C LEU A 197 4.15 -0.91 1.75
N HIS A 198 4.19 -0.35 0.55
CA HIS A 198 3.08 0.36 -0.10
C HIS A 198 2.27 -0.50 -1.09
N THR A 199 2.42 -1.84 -1.03
CA THR A 199 1.58 -2.76 -1.80
C THR A 199 0.10 -2.59 -1.43
N ASP A 200 -0.80 -2.57 -2.41
CA ASP A 200 -2.24 -2.63 -2.14
C ASP A 200 -2.68 -4.08 -1.89
N LEU A 201 -2.69 -4.52 -0.64
CA LEU A 201 -3.08 -5.88 -0.27
C LEU A 201 -4.58 -6.15 -0.47
N LEU A 202 -5.43 -5.12 -0.48
CA LEU A 202 -6.87 -5.29 -0.74
C LEU A 202 -7.14 -5.74 -2.18
N THR A 203 -6.35 -5.23 -3.13
CA THR A 203 -6.47 -5.55 -4.55
C THR A 203 -5.49 -6.62 -5.05
N LEU A 204 -4.64 -7.13 -4.15
CA LEU A 204 -3.66 -8.17 -4.50
C LEU A 204 -4.36 -9.42 -5.03
N THR A 205 -3.91 -9.91 -6.17
CA THR A 205 -4.41 -11.13 -6.82
C THR A 205 -3.28 -12.07 -7.18
N ALA A 206 -3.60 -13.35 -7.28
CA ALA A 206 -2.64 -14.34 -7.76
C ALA A 206 -2.67 -14.43 -9.29
N ALA A 207 -1.49 -14.48 -9.92
CA ALA A 207 -1.32 -14.78 -11.33
C ALA A 207 -0.43 -16.02 -11.47
N ASP A 208 -0.93 -17.06 -12.14
CA ASP A 208 -0.23 -18.34 -12.34
C ASP A 208 0.34 -18.94 -11.03
N GLY A 209 -0.42 -18.83 -9.94
CA GLY A 209 -0.02 -19.33 -8.62
C GLY A 209 1.01 -18.45 -7.89
N ASN A 210 1.32 -17.26 -8.39
CA ASN A 210 2.23 -16.33 -7.77
C ASN A 210 1.53 -15.06 -7.28
N LEU A 211 2.00 -14.52 -6.15
CA LEU A 211 1.66 -13.19 -5.67
C LEU A 211 2.88 -12.29 -5.86
N VAL A 212 2.70 -11.16 -6.52
CA VAL A 212 3.74 -10.13 -6.67
C VAL A 212 3.44 -9.00 -5.69
N VAL A 213 4.31 -8.83 -4.72
CA VAL A 213 4.15 -7.85 -3.63
C VAL A 213 5.04 -6.65 -3.93
N SER A 214 4.43 -5.57 -4.42
CA SER A 214 5.04 -4.27 -4.70
C SER A 214 3.97 -3.21 -4.93
N ALA A 215 4.32 -1.95 -4.81
CA ALA A 215 3.37 -0.83 -4.97
C ALA A 215 2.78 -0.71 -6.38
N ASP A 216 3.54 -1.09 -7.41
CA ASP A 216 3.18 -0.92 -8.83
C ASP A 216 3.16 -2.22 -9.65
N GLY A 217 3.30 -3.38 -9.00
CA GLY A 217 3.41 -4.69 -9.66
C GLY A 217 4.77 -4.95 -10.31
N GLY A 218 5.69 -3.97 -10.28
CA GLY A 218 7.04 -4.05 -10.85
C GLY A 218 8.11 -4.43 -9.84
N ARG A 219 9.37 -4.09 -10.16
CA ARG A 219 10.51 -4.22 -9.25
C ARG A 219 10.85 -2.85 -8.65
N PRO A 220 11.32 -2.80 -7.41
CA PRO A 220 11.61 -3.91 -6.48
C PRO A 220 10.34 -4.62 -5.98
N ASN A 221 10.43 -5.93 -5.70
CA ASN A 221 9.27 -6.70 -5.23
C ASN A 221 9.68 -7.96 -4.45
N MET A 222 8.68 -8.57 -3.79
CA MET A 222 8.72 -9.96 -3.33
C MET A 222 7.77 -10.80 -4.18
N ILE A 223 8.13 -12.06 -4.43
CA ILE A 223 7.27 -13.03 -5.10
C ILE A 223 7.00 -14.19 -4.16
N PHE A 224 5.73 -14.50 -3.95
CA PHE A 224 5.30 -15.68 -3.23
C PHE A 224 4.70 -16.67 -4.22
N THR A 225 5.14 -17.92 -4.16
CA THR A 225 4.64 -18.99 -5.00
C THR A 225 3.79 -19.94 -4.17
N LYS A 226 2.66 -20.38 -4.74
CA LYS A 226 1.77 -21.34 -4.10
C LYS A 226 2.43 -22.72 -4.06
N THR A 227 2.45 -23.32 -2.86
CA THR A 227 2.93 -24.69 -2.59
C THR A 227 1.82 -25.48 -1.93
N ASP A 228 2.00 -26.78 -1.71
CA ASP A 228 1.05 -27.62 -0.96
C ASP A 228 0.87 -27.13 0.50
N ALA A 229 1.86 -26.44 1.05
CA ALA A 229 1.83 -25.85 2.40
C ALA A 229 1.40 -24.37 2.43
N GLY A 230 0.74 -23.86 1.39
CA GLY A 230 0.36 -22.45 1.23
C GLY A 230 1.41 -21.65 0.45
N TYR A 231 1.29 -20.33 0.51
CA TYR A 231 2.23 -19.45 -0.17
C TYR A 231 3.57 -19.35 0.57
N LYS A 232 4.68 -19.39 -0.19
CA LYS A 232 6.05 -19.27 0.30
C LYS A 232 6.82 -18.24 -0.51
N LEU A 233 7.69 -17.49 0.14
CA LEU A 233 8.57 -16.52 -0.51
C LEU A 233 9.55 -17.26 -1.44
N SER A 234 9.50 -17.00 -2.73
CA SER A 234 10.33 -17.63 -3.75
C SER A 234 11.33 -16.67 -4.41
N ALA A 235 11.08 -15.36 -4.33
CA ALA A 235 12.02 -14.36 -4.82
C ALA A 235 11.95 -13.06 -4.02
N VAL A 236 13.09 -12.40 -3.89
CA VAL A 236 13.27 -11.03 -3.38
C VAL A 236 14.05 -10.24 -4.42
N ASN A 237 13.40 -9.36 -5.14
CA ASN A 237 14.01 -8.51 -6.16
C ASN A 237 14.27 -7.13 -5.55
N VAL A 238 15.53 -6.86 -5.18
CA VAL A 238 15.94 -5.64 -4.47
C VAL A 238 16.20 -4.47 -5.44
N THR A 239 16.57 -4.79 -6.68
CA THR A 239 16.88 -3.79 -7.73
C THR A 239 15.80 -3.76 -8.80
N LYS A 240 15.66 -2.57 -9.44
CA LYS A 240 14.77 -2.36 -10.61
C LYS A 240 15.24 -3.12 -11.82
#